data_19076cf524568429c60ea0f6603da3d8
#
_entry.id   19076cf524568429c60ea0f6603da3d8
#
_cell.length_a   1.000
_cell.length_b   1.000
_cell.length_c   1.000
_cell.angle_alpha   90.00
_cell.angle_beta   90.00
_cell.angle_gamma   90.00
#
_symmetry.space_group_name_H-M   'P 1'
#
loop_
_entity.id
_entity.type
_entity.pdbx_description
1 polymer ?
#
loop_
_entity_poly.entity_id
_entity_poly.type
_entity_poly.pdbx_seq_one_letter_code
_entity_poly.pdbx_strand_id
1 'polypeptide(L)'
;MCEDLGRAIVDLGCRVACGGLGGSMTAVCRGAQSSQSYQSGDTIGILPMGDADLANPHVDVVIPTGLGLFRNMLVARAGDACIAVRGGSGTLSEVAFAWQINKPVASLSSTGGWATELAGSRLDHRREGEEVTDLPDVEAAKLWITEVLRL
;
A
#
# COMPACT_ATOMS: atom_id res chain seq x y z
N MET A 1 12.11 1.46 -7.75
CA MET A 1 10.74 2.05 -7.63
C MET A 1 9.98 1.59 -6.39
N CYS A 2 9.74 0.31 -6.13
CA CYS A 2 9.04 -0.12 -4.89
C CYS A 2 9.81 0.29 -3.62
N GLU A 3 11.14 0.12 -3.61
CA GLU A 3 11.98 0.57 -2.49
C GLU A 3 11.98 2.09 -2.35
N ASP A 4 12.04 2.82 -3.47
CA ASP A 4 12.02 4.29 -3.44
C ASP A 4 10.68 4.82 -2.90
N LEU A 5 9.56 4.15 -3.23
CA LEU A 5 8.25 4.47 -2.64
C LEU A 5 8.26 4.25 -1.12
N GLY A 6 8.75 3.11 -0.66
CA GLY A 6 8.82 2.83 0.78
C GLY A 6 9.66 3.86 1.54
N ARG A 7 10.81 4.22 0.99
CA ARG A 7 11.67 5.29 1.54
C ARG A 7 10.92 6.63 1.57
N ALA A 8 10.29 7.01 0.47
CA ALA A 8 9.56 8.27 0.35
C ALA A 8 8.40 8.39 1.36
N ILE A 9 7.67 7.29 1.61
CA ILE A 9 6.59 7.27 2.60
C ILE A 9 7.13 7.61 3.99
N VAL A 10 8.25 7.00 4.40
CA VAL A 10 8.85 7.25 5.71
C VAL A 10 9.52 8.62 5.79
N ASP A 11 10.15 9.10 4.70
CA ASP A 11 10.71 10.46 4.61
C ASP A 11 9.63 11.55 4.80
N LEU A 12 8.38 11.25 4.45
CA LEU A 12 7.22 12.12 4.69
C LEU A 12 6.62 11.98 6.11
N GLY A 13 7.22 11.19 7.00
CA GLY A 13 6.73 10.94 8.36
C GLY A 13 5.53 9.96 8.42
N CYS A 14 5.27 9.24 7.35
CA CYS A 14 4.21 8.23 7.25
C CYS A 14 4.72 6.83 7.56
N ARG A 15 3.79 5.88 7.77
CA ARG A 15 4.08 4.45 7.96
C ARG A 15 3.60 3.64 6.78
N VAL A 16 4.25 2.50 6.57
CA VAL A 16 3.86 1.51 5.57
C VAL A 16 3.03 0.41 6.23
N ALA A 17 1.78 0.24 5.79
CA ALA A 17 0.97 -0.94 6.12
C ALA A 17 0.76 -1.77 4.86
N CYS A 18 1.06 -3.06 4.91
CA CYS A 18 0.94 -3.97 3.76
C CYS A 18 0.55 -5.38 4.18
N GLY A 19 0.44 -6.28 3.21
CA GLY A 19 0.14 -7.69 3.46
C GLY A 19 1.25 -8.50 4.13
N GLY A 20 2.42 -7.94 4.38
CA GLY A 20 3.50 -8.52 5.16
C GLY A 20 4.25 -9.70 4.52
N LEU A 21 3.97 -10.06 3.26
CA LEU A 21 4.57 -11.19 2.56
C LEU A 21 5.69 -10.76 1.60
N GLY A 22 5.98 -11.57 0.59
CA GLY A 22 7.07 -11.39 -0.36
C GLY A 22 6.80 -10.37 -1.48
N GLY A 23 7.73 -10.31 -2.43
CA GLY A 23 7.60 -9.50 -3.65
C GLY A 23 7.67 -7.99 -3.42
N SER A 24 6.69 -7.25 -3.96
CA SER A 24 6.61 -5.79 -3.81
C SER A 24 6.49 -5.35 -2.35
N MET A 25 5.81 -6.12 -1.50
CA MET A 25 5.68 -5.82 -0.07
C MET A 25 7.05 -5.83 0.63
N THR A 26 7.88 -6.86 0.37
CA THR A 26 9.26 -6.89 0.87
C THR A 26 10.08 -5.69 0.38
N ALA A 27 9.94 -5.34 -0.90
CA ALA A 27 10.69 -4.25 -1.49
C ALA A 27 10.30 -2.88 -0.87
N VAL A 28 9.00 -2.64 -0.67
CA VAL A 28 8.51 -1.40 -0.04
C VAL A 28 8.99 -1.32 1.41
N CYS A 29 8.86 -2.40 2.21
CA CYS A 29 9.33 -2.41 3.60
C CYS A 29 10.86 -2.21 3.70
N ARG A 30 11.64 -2.87 2.83
CA ARG A 30 13.09 -2.67 2.76
C ARG A 30 13.45 -1.22 2.40
N GLY A 31 12.71 -0.62 1.47
CA GLY A 31 12.86 0.79 1.13
C GLY A 31 12.55 1.71 2.30
N ALA A 32 11.49 1.45 3.04
CA ALA A 32 11.14 2.17 4.27
C ALA A 32 12.30 2.15 5.27
N GLN A 33 12.87 0.98 5.53
CA GLN A 33 14.03 0.82 6.44
C GLN A 33 15.30 1.55 5.96
N SER A 34 15.40 1.91 4.69
CA SER A 34 16.53 2.66 4.14
C SER A 34 16.44 4.18 4.34
N SER A 35 15.30 4.68 4.83
CA SER A 35 15.12 6.10 5.15
C SER A 35 15.97 6.48 6.37
N GLN A 36 16.53 7.68 6.38
CA GLN A 36 17.20 8.24 7.56
C GLN A 36 16.22 8.61 8.68
N SER A 37 14.94 8.80 8.32
CA SER A 37 13.87 9.11 9.26
C SER A 37 13.20 7.85 9.85
N TYR A 38 13.61 6.65 9.41
CA TYR A 38 13.01 5.39 9.81
C TYR A 38 13.09 5.14 11.32
N GLN A 39 11.99 4.69 11.89
CA GLN A 39 11.88 4.25 13.27
C GLN A 39 11.25 2.85 13.34
N SER A 40 11.59 2.11 14.38
CA SER A 40 10.95 0.81 14.64
C SER A 40 9.42 0.99 14.80
N GLY A 41 8.65 0.24 14.04
CA GLY A 41 7.19 0.35 13.96
C GLY A 41 6.69 1.08 12.70
N ASP A 42 7.57 1.54 11.82
CA ASP A 42 7.18 2.21 10.57
C ASP A 42 6.73 1.23 9.47
N THR A 43 6.99 -0.07 9.66
CA THR A 43 6.51 -1.11 8.75
C THR A 43 5.57 -2.08 9.47
N ILE A 44 4.34 -2.19 8.96
CA ILE A 44 3.26 -3.00 9.53
C ILE A 44 2.84 -4.06 8.51
N GLY A 45 2.90 -5.32 8.88
CA GLY A 45 2.49 -6.45 8.04
C GLY A 45 1.25 -7.15 8.60
N ILE A 46 0.17 -7.17 7.84
CA ILE A 46 -1.08 -7.85 8.20
C ILE A 46 -1.14 -9.16 7.43
N LEU A 47 -0.81 -10.26 8.10
CA LEU A 47 -0.66 -11.58 7.47
C LEU A 47 -1.99 -12.32 7.30
N PRO A 48 -2.15 -13.10 6.23
CA PRO A 48 -3.31 -13.98 6.07
C PRO A 48 -3.23 -15.22 6.98
N MET A 49 -2.02 -15.64 7.37
CA MET A 49 -1.78 -16.78 8.25
C MET A 49 -1.80 -16.36 9.71
N GLY A 50 -1.94 -17.36 10.61
CA GLY A 50 -1.86 -17.15 12.06
C GLY A 50 -0.44 -17.23 12.63
N ASP A 51 0.57 -17.38 11.78
CA ASP A 51 1.97 -17.55 12.15
C ASP A 51 2.75 -16.26 11.80
N ALA A 52 3.30 -15.61 12.81
CA ALA A 52 4.07 -14.38 12.65
C ALA A 52 5.42 -14.59 11.96
N ASP A 53 6.01 -15.78 12.07
CA ASP A 53 7.32 -16.10 11.50
C ASP A 53 7.30 -16.13 9.95
N LEU A 54 6.12 -16.12 9.36
CA LEU A 54 5.92 -16.06 7.91
C LEU A 54 5.98 -14.63 7.33
N ALA A 55 6.14 -13.62 8.18
CA ALA A 55 6.33 -12.25 7.72
C ALA A 55 7.66 -12.08 6.97
N ASN A 56 7.70 -11.15 6.02
CA ASN A 56 8.98 -10.77 5.45
C ASN A 56 9.86 -10.07 6.50
N PRO A 57 11.19 -10.19 6.42
CA PRO A 57 12.12 -9.75 7.49
C PRO A 57 12.20 -8.22 7.67
N HIS A 58 11.51 -7.45 6.84
CA HIS A 58 11.49 -5.99 6.87
C HIS A 58 10.20 -5.43 7.49
N VAL A 59 9.38 -6.28 8.10
CA VAL A 59 8.19 -5.87 8.85
C VAL A 59 8.52 -5.78 10.33
N ASP A 60 8.26 -4.64 10.96
CA ASP A 60 8.47 -4.45 12.39
C ASP A 60 7.28 -4.95 13.23
N VAL A 61 6.10 -4.53 12.83
CA VAL A 61 4.85 -4.89 13.52
C VAL A 61 4.13 -5.95 12.71
N VAL A 62 4.15 -7.19 13.18
CA VAL A 62 3.50 -8.32 12.52
C VAL A 62 2.15 -8.59 13.16
N ILE A 63 1.08 -8.61 12.35
CA ILE A 63 -0.29 -8.93 12.76
C ILE A 63 -0.72 -10.23 12.07
N PRO A 64 -0.54 -11.39 12.70
CA PRO A 64 -0.95 -12.68 12.14
C PRO A 64 -2.44 -12.89 12.37
N THR A 65 -3.26 -12.74 11.32
CA THR A 65 -4.73 -12.73 11.47
C THR A 65 -5.37 -14.11 11.40
N GLY A 66 -4.77 -15.06 10.70
CA GLY A 66 -5.40 -16.36 10.41
C GLY A 66 -6.65 -16.29 9.52
N LEU A 67 -6.94 -15.14 8.91
CA LEU A 67 -8.18 -14.90 8.16
C LEU A 67 -8.08 -15.23 6.66
N GLY A 68 -6.93 -15.74 6.20
CA GLY A 68 -6.72 -16.01 4.78
C GLY A 68 -6.97 -14.75 3.93
N LEU A 69 -7.69 -14.88 2.83
CA LEU A 69 -7.95 -13.78 1.91
C LEU A 69 -8.83 -12.66 2.50
N PHE A 70 -9.63 -12.94 3.52
CA PHE A 70 -10.46 -11.93 4.18
C PHE A 70 -9.64 -10.82 4.85
N ARG A 71 -8.34 -11.05 5.14
CA ARG A 71 -7.47 -10.03 5.73
C ARG A 71 -7.20 -8.85 4.78
N ASN A 72 -7.43 -8.98 3.46
CA ASN A 72 -7.22 -7.89 2.49
C ASN A 72 -8.05 -6.65 2.86
N MET A 73 -9.25 -6.83 3.42
CA MET A 73 -10.04 -5.72 3.94
C MET A 73 -9.34 -5.02 5.12
N LEU A 74 -8.61 -5.77 5.97
CA LEU A 74 -7.85 -5.17 7.07
C LEU A 74 -6.66 -4.36 6.57
N VAL A 75 -5.96 -4.83 5.53
CA VAL A 75 -4.88 -4.05 4.88
C VAL A 75 -5.43 -2.74 4.34
N ALA A 76 -6.50 -2.80 3.54
CA ALA A 76 -7.15 -1.61 2.99
C ALA A 76 -7.63 -0.64 4.09
N ARG A 77 -8.03 -1.14 5.25
CA ARG A 77 -8.56 -0.34 6.34
C ARG A 77 -7.47 0.24 7.25
N ALA A 78 -6.31 -0.38 7.33
CA ALA A 78 -5.24 -0.01 8.25
C ALA A 78 -4.59 1.35 7.93
N GLY A 79 -4.41 1.67 6.64
CA GLY A 79 -3.81 2.94 6.21
C GLY A 79 -4.85 4.05 6.03
N ASP A 80 -4.40 5.30 5.93
CA ASP A 80 -5.25 6.47 5.65
C ASP A 80 -5.43 6.70 4.14
N ALA A 81 -4.52 6.18 3.34
CA ALA A 81 -4.57 6.16 1.88
C ALA A 81 -4.11 4.80 1.35
N CYS A 82 -4.48 4.44 0.13
CA CYS A 82 -4.12 3.18 -0.50
C CYS A 82 -3.38 3.44 -1.81
N ILE A 83 -2.18 2.87 -1.96
CA ILE A 83 -1.41 2.91 -3.21
C ILE A 83 -1.22 1.48 -3.73
N ALA A 84 -1.80 1.20 -4.89
CA ALA A 84 -1.58 -0.06 -5.58
C ALA A 84 -0.16 -0.11 -6.19
N VAL A 85 0.57 -1.21 -5.94
CA VAL A 85 1.91 -1.44 -6.45
C VAL A 85 1.99 -2.82 -7.07
N ARG A 86 2.21 -2.92 -8.39
CA ARG A 86 2.17 -4.20 -9.12
C ARG A 86 0.88 -4.96 -8.85
N GLY A 87 1.02 -6.19 -8.43
CA GLY A 87 -0.02 -6.99 -7.79
C GLY A 87 -0.90 -7.79 -8.74
N GLY A 88 -1.53 -8.79 -8.14
CA GLY A 88 -2.55 -9.65 -8.72
C GLY A 88 -3.94 -9.35 -8.13
N SER A 89 -4.80 -10.38 -8.08
CA SER A 89 -6.17 -10.27 -7.57
C SER A 89 -6.27 -9.81 -6.11
N GLY A 90 -5.23 -10.07 -5.28
CA GLY A 90 -5.16 -9.55 -3.92
C GLY A 90 -5.12 -8.02 -3.90
N THR A 91 -4.25 -7.42 -4.71
CA THR A 91 -4.14 -5.95 -4.85
C THR A 91 -5.44 -5.35 -5.40
N LEU A 92 -6.05 -5.99 -6.40
CA LEU A 92 -7.36 -5.56 -6.91
C LEU A 92 -8.42 -5.55 -5.80
N SER A 93 -8.46 -6.58 -4.95
CA SER A 93 -9.43 -6.65 -3.86
C SER A 93 -9.18 -5.58 -2.79
N GLU A 94 -7.91 -5.30 -2.44
CA GLU A 94 -7.54 -4.26 -1.49
C GLU A 94 -7.94 -2.86 -1.99
N VAL A 95 -7.70 -2.58 -3.27
CA VAL A 95 -8.13 -1.34 -3.93
C VAL A 95 -9.65 -1.22 -3.92
N ALA A 96 -10.37 -2.30 -4.25
CA ALA A 96 -11.83 -2.30 -4.23
C ALA A 96 -12.40 -2.06 -2.81
N PHE A 97 -11.79 -2.63 -1.76
CA PHE A 97 -12.17 -2.34 -0.38
C PHE A 97 -11.88 -0.90 0.02
N ALA A 98 -10.69 -0.37 -0.31
CA ALA A 98 -10.32 1.02 -0.04
C ALA A 98 -11.31 1.99 -0.71
N TRP A 99 -11.67 1.72 -1.95
CA TRP A 99 -12.68 2.47 -2.69
C TRP A 99 -14.04 2.47 -2.00
N GLN A 100 -14.53 1.30 -1.60
CA GLN A 100 -15.85 1.16 -0.94
C GLN A 100 -15.95 1.88 0.40
N ILE A 101 -14.83 2.06 1.11
CA ILE A 101 -14.78 2.76 2.40
C ILE A 101 -14.32 4.22 2.26
N ASN A 102 -14.36 4.77 1.05
CA ASN A 102 -14.05 6.18 0.72
C ASN A 102 -12.63 6.63 1.08
N LYS A 103 -11.65 5.73 1.04
CA LYS A 103 -10.24 6.13 1.18
C LYS A 103 -9.71 6.72 -0.13
N PRO A 104 -8.74 7.66 -0.05
CA PRO A 104 -7.95 8.04 -1.21
C PRO A 104 -7.25 6.82 -1.80
N VAL A 105 -7.37 6.63 -3.12
CA VAL A 105 -6.79 5.48 -3.82
C VAL A 105 -5.98 5.96 -5.01
N ALA A 106 -4.75 5.48 -5.09
CA ALA A 106 -3.86 5.73 -6.22
C ALA A 106 -3.16 4.44 -6.67
N SER A 107 -2.51 4.51 -7.81
CA SER A 107 -1.84 3.38 -8.42
C SER A 107 -0.50 3.81 -8.99
N LEU A 108 0.59 3.17 -8.57
CA LEU A 108 1.93 3.39 -9.12
C LEU A 108 2.04 2.62 -10.44
N SER A 109 1.50 3.21 -11.52
CA SER A 109 1.20 2.54 -12.79
C SER A 109 2.42 1.94 -13.48
N SER A 110 3.59 2.56 -13.36
CA SER A 110 4.85 2.08 -13.92
C SER A 110 5.37 0.77 -13.31
N THR A 111 4.74 0.25 -12.26
CA THR A 111 5.16 -1.00 -11.62
C THR A 111 4.59 -2.26 -12.26
N GLY A 112 3.60 -2.17 -13.15
CA GLY A 112 2.98 -3.31 -13.83
C GLY A 112 1.86 -3.97 -13.03
N GLY A 113 1.28 -5.04 -13.57
CA GLY A 113 0.17 -5.77 -12.96
C GLY A 113 -1.08 -4.91 -12.80
N TRP A 114 -1.89 -5.20 -11.78
CA TRP A 114 -3.11 -4.43 -11.54
C TRP A 114 -2.87 -2.96 -11.25
N ALA A 115 -1.68 -2.58 -10.82
CA ALA A 115 -1.35 -1.16 -10.66
C ALA A 115 -1.44 -0.40 -12.00
N THR A 116 -1.00 -1.00 -13.11
CA THR A 116 -1.14 -0.39 -14.44
C THR A 116 -2.61 -0.37 -14.90
N GLU A 117 -3.33 -1.46 -14.69
CA GLU A 117 -4.71 -1.61 -15.16
C GLU A 117 -5.70 -0.68 -14.41
N LEU A 118 -5.43 -0.38 -13.15
CA LEU A 118 -6.29 0.45 -12.31
C LEU A 118 -6.03 1.95 -12.46
N ALA A 119 -4.87 2.35 -12.95
CA ALA A 119 -4.50 3.76 -13.06
C ALA A 119 -5.49 4.54 -13.94
N GLY A 120 -6.04 5.65 -13.42
CA GLY A 120 -7.03 6.47 -14.10
C GLY A 120 -8.41 5.81 -14.26
N SER A 121 -8.63 4.63 -13.67
CA SER A 121 -9.89 3.92 -13.78
C SER A 121 -10.90 4.37 -12.72
N ARG A 122 -12.17 4.36 -13.11
CA ARG A 122 -13.30 4.52 -12.20
C ARG A 122 -13.87 3.14 -11.88
N LEU A 123 -13.87 2.74 -10.61
CA LEU A 123 -14.28 1.38 -10.25
C LEU A 123 -15.80 1.19 -10.29
N ASP A 124 -16.57 2.19 -9.86
CA ASP A 124 -18.01 2.18 -9.92
C ASP A 124 -18.60 3.61 -9.86
N HIS A 125 -19.92 3.72 -9.80
CA HIS A 125 -20.63 5.01 -9.79
C HIS A 125 -20.78 5.65 -8.38
N ARG A 126 -20.33 4.99 -7.31
CA ARG A 126 -20.53 5.43 -5.93
C ARG A 126 -19.74 6.69 -5.59
N ARG A 127 -18.60 6.87 -6.25
CA ARG A 127 -17.70 8.01 -6.06
C ARG A 127 -17.69 8.84 -7.34
N GLU A 128 -18.72 9.67 -7.48
CA GLU A 128 -18.91 10.47 -8.68
C GLU A 128 -17.76 11.47 -8.88
N GLY A 129 -17.19 11.50 -10.09
CA GLY A 129 -16.06 12.37 -10.42
C GLY A 129 -14.70 11.91 -9.88
N GLU A 130 -14.62 10.80 -9.13
CA GLU A 130 -13.37 10.27 -8.64
C GLU A 130 -12.89 9.08 -9.48
N GLU A 131 -11.58 8.90 -9.51
CA GLU A 131 -10.90 7.78 -10.15
C GLU A 131 -9.70 7.34 -9.31
N VAL A 132 -9.15 6.16 -9.59
CA VAL A 132 -7.87 5.72 -9.02
C VAL A 132 -6.77 6.61 -9.60
N THR A 133 -6.17 7.45 -8.78
CA THR A 133 -5.16 8.40 -9.24
C THR A 133 -3.97 7.69 -9.87
N ASP A 134 -3.61 8.06 -11.09
CA ASP A 134 -2.40 7.54 -11.74
C ASP A 134 -1.15 8.24 -11.17
N LEU A 135 -0.23 7.43 -10.65
CA LEU A 135 1.08 7.86 -10.19
C LEU A 135 2.14 7.24 -11.10
N PRO A 136 2.66 7.99 -12.07
CA PRO A 136 3.65 7.44 -13.02
C PRO A 136 4.99 7.13 -12.35
N ASP A 137 5.33 7.81 -11.26
CA ASP A 137 6.60 7.67 -10.55
C ASP A 137 6.47 7.98 -9.05
N VAL A 138 7.60 7.90 -8.34
CA VAL A 138 7.66 8.12 -6.89
C VAL A 138 7.50 9.60 -6.52
N GLU A 139 7.92 10.53 -7.37
CA GLU A 139 7.74 11.97 -7.11
C GLU A 139 6.25 12.34 -7.18
N ALA A 140 5.51 11.80 -8.14
CA ALA A 140 4.06 11.94 -8.18
C ALA A 140 3.40 11.33 -6.93
N ALA A 141 3.91 10.17 -6.46
CA ALA A 141 3.41 9.55 -5.23
C ALA A 141 3.64 10.42 -3.99
N LYS A 142 4.81 11.06 -3.87
CA LYS A 142 5.11 12.00 -2.75
C LYS A 142 4.14 13.18 -2.73
N LEU A 143 3.93 13.80 -3.88
CA LEU A 143 3.01 14.94 -4.01
C LEU A 143 1.58 14.53 -3.63
N TRP A 144 1.11 13.39 -4.16
CA TRP A 144 -0.22 12.88 -3.86
C TRP A 144 -0.40 12.53 -2.38
N ILE A 145 0.57 11.86 -1.74
CA ILE A 145 0.54 11.53 -0.31
C ILE A 145 0.43 12.82 0.51
N THR A 146 1.27 13.81 0.21
CA THR A 146 1.29 15.11 0.91
C THR A 146 -0.06 15.80 0.81
N GLU A 147 -0.69 15.80 -0.37
CA GLU A 147 -1.99 16.42 -0.61
C GLU A 147 -3.12 15.71 0.17
N VAL A 148 -3.25 14.38 -0.02
CA VAL A 148 -4.39 13.64 0.55
C VAL A 148 -4.31 13.48 2.06
N LEU A 149 -3.12 13.46 2.65
CA LEU A 149 -2.90 13.37 4.09
C LEU A 149 -2.70 14.74 4.74
N ARG A 150 -2.60 15.83 3.96
CA ARG A 150 -2.43 17.21 4.43
C ARG A 150 -1.18 17.38 5.31
N LEU A 151 -0.06 16.86 4.85
CA LEU A 151 1.24 16.90 5.53
C LEU A 151 1.94 18.24 5.35
#